data_292d98273b54543035678f7b123ac245
#
_entry.id   292d98273b54543035678f7b123ac245
#
_cell.length_a   1.000
_cell.length_b   1.000
_cell.length_c   1.000
_cell.angle_alpha   90.00
_cell.angle_beta   90.00
_cell.angle_gamma   90.00
#
_symmetry.space_group_name_H-M   'P 1'
#
loop_
_entity.id
_entity.type
_entity.pdbx_description
1 polymer ?
#
loop_
_entity_poly.entity_id
_entity_poly.type
_entity_poly.pdbx_seq_one_letter_code
_entity_poly.pdbx_strand_id
1 'polypeptide(L)'
;MSHSDNDSGATVATTTERKKNGTGSLRSHTSEKSHVVEDIVSDDDRASVSSASTHSDSINQRPAIHQTWSRNTGYSWPGEKEDAITAVTTNATQDPRFEVDFDDNGENPQDWTMAKKSLVIFFMSFSTLVVVMYSTAYTSGIPGMMRTFGIHSKTLVILGITTYLCGLAVGSLLLAPLSEMYGRRPVYLIAVATFTVLIIPCALSNNLAQILVMRFFGAIAGAAMISNAPGTVSDISREEYRALAFSIWSLGPMNGPVIGPLIGGFVFQALGWRWTNWVVMIGSGASWFMIFMIQETYAPAILRAKSAKKRKETGDPRYHCRYDDKKAFWPLLRENLYRPLSMAVNEPICIFWDVYIALVYGVLYLCFVSYPIVFGELRGWSPGLVGLGYMGIGIGGVVTISSEPLLRRMINAHKKDPETGETISRSHG
;
A
#
# COMPACT_ATOMS: atom_id res chain seq x y z
N MET A 1 -65.36 21.90 -21.99
CA MET A 1 -65.44 23.19 -21.31
C MET A 1 -63.99 23.57 -21.13
N SER A 2 -63.45 24.27 -22.05
CA SER A 2 -63.34 25.70 -22.28
C SER A 2 -62.48 26.36 -21.24
N HIS A 3 -61.46 26.99 -21.48
CA HIS A 3 -60.91 27.89 -22.49
C HIS A 3 -59.56 28.31 -21.93
N SER A 4 -58.50 28.28 -22.67
CA SER A 4 -57.96 29.38 -23.52
C SER A 4 -57.33 30.46 -22.65
N ASP A 5 -56.32 31.09 -22.90
CA ASP A 5 -55.46 31.41 -24.01
C ASP A 5 -54.40 32.39 -23.52
N ASN A 6 -53.27 32.36 -24.19
CA ASN A 6 -52.57 33.53 -24.74
C ASN A 6 -51.88 34.49 -23.74
N ASP A 7 -50.79 35.10 -24.01
CA ASP A 7 -50.06 35.35 -25.26
C ASP A 7 -48.69 35.96 -24.91
N SER A 8 -47.74 35.64 -25.70
CA SER A 8 -46.82 36.46 -26.47
C SER A 8 -45.96 37.54 -25.82
N GLY A 9 -44.78 37.55 -26.31
CA GLY A 9 -43.99 38.71 -26.66
C GLY A 9 -42.52 38.54 -26.31
N ALA A 10 -41.70 37.99 -27.10
CA ALA A 10 -41.06 38.47 -28.32
C ALA A 10 -40.09 39.65 -28.08
N THR A 11 -38.86 39.35 -28.41
CA THR A 11 -37.90 40.10 -29.25
C THR A 11 -37.25 41.31 -28.58
N VAL A 12 -35.92 41.50 -28.63
CA VAL A 12 -35.07 41.84 -29.74
C VAL A 12 -33.62 41.93 -29.29
N ALA A 13 -32.75 41.41 -30.09
CA ALA A 13 -31.33 41.64 -30.15
C ALA A 13 -30.95 43.10 -30.32
N THR A 14 -29.77 43.51 -29.91
CA THR A 14 -28.93 44.37 -30.76
C THR A 14 -27.47 44.34 -30.27
N THR A 15 -26.67 43.77 -31.08
CA THR A 15 -25.30 44.04 -31.49
C THR A 15 -24.87 45.49 -31.36
N THR A 16 -23.69 45.78 -30.84
CA THR A 16 -22.82 46.80 -31.48
C THR A 16 -21.34 46.55 -31.13
N GLU A 17 -20.62 46.32 -32.17
CA GLU A 17 -19.15 46.48 -32.31
C GLU A 17 -18.73 47.94 -32.10
N ARG A 18 -17.52 48.16 -31.66
CA ARG A 18 -16.54 49.18 -32.11
C ARG A 18 -15.26 48.97 -31.33
N LYS A 19 -14.23 48.47 -31.90
CA LYS A 19 -13.24 48.88 -32.92
C LYS A 19 -12.50 50.20 -32.55
N LYS A 20 -11.22 49.99 -32.56
CA LYS A 20 -10.08 50.86 -33.00
C LYS A 20 -9.30 51.60 -31.90
N ASN A 21 -8.05 51.23 -31.93
CA ASN A 21 -6.83 51.90 -32.45
C ASN A 21 -6.17 52.85 -31.43
N GLY A 22 -4.92 52.64 -31.32
CA GLY A 22 -3.81 53.46 -31.68
C GLY A 22 -2.56 53.09 -30.91
N THR A 23 -1.63 52.44 -31.53
CA THR A 23 -0.41 52.98 -32.12
C THR A 23 0.54 53.73 -31.20
N GLY A 24 1.74 53.25 -31.22
CA GLY A 24 2.94 54.03 -31.16
C GLY A 24 3.90 53.53 -30.06
N SER A 25 4.92 53.00 -30.39
CA SER A 25 6.16 53.32 -31.05
C SER A 25 7.35 53.00 -30.13
N LEU A 26 8.13 52.01 -30.52
CA LEU A 26 9.56 52.07 -30.82
C LEU A 26 10.51 52.82 -29.89
N ARG A 27 11.45 52.11 -29.38
CA ARG A 27 12.94 52.27 -29.50
C ARG A 27 13.57 51.34 -28.46
N SER A 28 14.29 50.27 -28.81
CA SER A 28 15.66 50.14 -29.35
C SER A 28 16.69 50.95 -28.60
N HIS A 29 17.61 50.23 -27.99
CA HIS A 29 19.07 50.37 -28.08
C HIS A 29 19.70 49.34 -27.15
N THR A 30 20.37 48.35 -27.74
CA THR A 30 21.81 48.18 -27.97
C THR A 30 22.60 48.11 -26.67
N SER A 31 23.11 46.92 -26.39
CA SER A 31 24.45 46.40 -26.77
C SER A 31 25.63 47.21 -26.20
N GLU A 32 26.39 46.53 -25.40
CA GLU A 32 27.87 46.57 -25.34
C GLU A 32 28.33 45.70 -24.19
N LYS A 33 28.97 44.57 -24.42
CA LYS A 33 30.34 44.25 -24.82
C LYS A 33 31.40 44.73 -23.80
N SER A 34 31.99 43.71 -23.24
CA SER A 34 33.42 43.44 -23.04
C SER A 34 34.23 44.40 -22.20
N HIS A 35 34.93 43.83 -21.23
CA HIS A 35 36.40 43.95 -21.25
C HIS A 35 37.07 42.83 -20.45
N VAL A 36 37.90 42.11 -21.16
CA VAL A 36 39.02 41.29 -20.74
C VAL A 36 40.12 42.23 -20.31
N VAL A 37 40.81 41.97 -19.20
CA VAL A 37 42.21 42.39 -18.97
C VAL A 37 42.94 41.21 -18.37
N GLU A 38 43.79 40.61 -19.18
CA GLU A 38 45.04 39.94 -18.79
C GLU A 38 46.04 40.97 -18.34
N ASP A 39 46.90 40.62 -17.42
CA ASP A 39 48.34 40.96 -17.32
C ASP A 39 48.90 40.12 -16.17
N ILE A 40 49.74 39.11 -16.40
CA ILE A 40 51.13 39.01 -16.82
C ILE A 40 52.12 39.44 -15.73
N VAL A 41 52.85 38.41 -15.23
CA VAL A 41 54.32 38.33 -14.96
C VAL A 41 54.83 39.01 -13.71
N SER A 42 55.49 38.33 -12.82
CA SER A 42 56.94 38.06 -12.88
C SER A 42 57.48 37.31 -11.67
N ASP A 43 58.47 36.54 -11.98
CA ASP A 43 59.37 35.73 -11.18
C ASP A 43 60.17 36.46 -10.13
N ASP A 44 60.74 35.63 -9.32
CA ASP A 44 62.12 35.67 -8.65
C ASP A 44 62.10 35.83 -7.14
N ASP A 45 62.61 34.93 -6.45
CA ASP A 45 63.94 34.54 -6.06
C ASP A 45 64.00 33.85 -4.66
N ARG A 46 64.63 32.67 -4.68
CA ARG A 46 65.71 32.20 -3.76
C ARG A 46 65.50 32.04 -2.27
N ALA A 47 65.54 30.80 -1.94
CA ALA A 47 66.50 30.10 -1.08
C ALA A 47 66.69 30.53 0.39
N SER A 48 66.39 29.56 1.26
CA SER A 48 67.41 28.96 2.17
C SER A 48 66.80 27.93 3.12
N VAL A 49 67.27 26.75 2.99
CA VAL A 49 67.67 25.69 3.91
C VAL A 49 67.47 25.96 5.41
N SER A 50 66.68 25.09 6.11
CA SER A 50 67.24 24.28 7.21
C SER A 50 66.19 23.32 7.80
N SER A 51 66.53 22.05 7.72
CA SER A 51 66.41 20.94 8.69
C SER A 51 65.16 20.69 9.51
N ALA A 52 64.58 19.55 9.19
CA ALA A 52 64.24 18.44 10.07
C ALA A 52 63.29 18.68 11.24
N SER A 53 62.06 18.15 11.07
CA SER A 53 61.52 17.16 12.03
C SER A 53 60.34 16.41 11.41
N THR A 54 60.49 15.11 11.41
CA THR A 54 59.53 14.10 11.09
C THR A 54 58.26 14.25 11.95
N HIS A 55 57.13 14.54 11.33
CA HIS A 55 55.83 14.13 11.82
C HIS A 55 54.97 13.68 10.63
N SER A 56 54.74 12.41 10.61
CA SER A 56 53.84 11.74 9.71
C SER A 56 52.40 12.15 10.02
N ASP A 57 51.87 13.14 9.32
CA ASP A 57 50.45 13.39 9.23
C ASP A 57 49.95 12.69 7.96
N SER A 58 49.48 11.46 8.15
CA SER A 58 48.65 10.78 7.20
C SER A 58 47.36 11.59 7.07
N ILE A 59 47.28 12.37 5.99
CA ILE A 59 46.04 13.04 5.57
C ILE A 59 45.04 11.93 5.23
N ASN A 60 44.16 11.71 6.17
CA ASN A 60 42.97 10.90 6.05
C ASN A 60 42.04 11.58 5.05
N GLN A 61 42.27 11.34 3.76
CA GLN A 61 41.27 11.63 2.73
C GLN A 61 40.08 10.70 2.98
N ARG A 62 39.10 11.18 3.75
CA ARG A 62 37.80 10.57 3.84
C ARG A 62 37.24 10.58 2.41
N PRO A 63 36.92 9.44 1.82
CA PRO A 63 36.18 9.46 0.57
C PRO A 63 34.84 10.16 0.84
N ALA A 64 34.50 11.08 -0.05
CA ALA A 64 33.20 11.74 -0.02
C ALA A 64 32.12 10.65 -0.03
N ILE A 65 31.51 10.43 1.11
CA ILE A 65 30.37 9.52 1.22
C ILE A 65 29.26 10.21 0.44
N HIS A 66 29.02 9.76 -0.79
CA HIS A 66 27.78 10.02 -1.47
C HIS A 66 26.71 9.40 -0.59
N GLN A 67 26.02 10.22 0.19
CA GLN A 67 24.80 9.86 0.86
C GLN A 67 23.72 9.65 -0.18
N THR A 68 23.77 8.52 -0.87
CA THR A 68 22.59 7.98 -1.53
C THR A 68 21.71 7.40 -0.44
N TRP A 69 20.86 8.25 0.09
CA TRP A 69 19.78 7.83 0.96
C TRP A 69 18.99 6.73 0.26
N SER A 70 19.02 5.54 0.84
CA SER A 70 18.10 4.48 0.44
C SER A 70 16.69 4.97 0.73
N ARG A 71 16.01 5.49 -0.30
CA ARG A 71 14.64 6.02 -0.24
C ARG A 71 13.57 4.97 0.08
N ASN A 72 13.94 3.76 0.44
CA ASN A 72 13.01 2.64 0.60
C ASN A 72 12.71 2.22 2.04
N THR A 73 13.26 2.89 3.06
CA THR A 73 12.85 2.68 4.45
C THR A 73 12.45 4.01 5.05
N GLY A 74 11.21 4.42 4.79
CA GLY A 74 10.63 5.54 5.48
C GLY A 74 10.34 5.15 6.93
N TYR A 75 11.31 5.32 7.79
CA TYR A 75 11.26 5.57 9.23
C TYR A 75 12.63 5.23 9.83
N SER A 76 13.51 6.21 9.90
CA SER A 76 14.65 6.15 10.81
C SER A 76 14.37 7.08 11.97
N TRP A 77 14.26 6.53 13.16
CA TRP A 77 14.20 7.29 14.42
C TRP A 77 15.56 7.93 14.73
N PRO A 78 15.60 9.16 15.30
CA PRO A 78 16.85 9.78 15.73
C PRO A 78 17.30 9.16 17.06
N GLY A 79 18.04 8.05 17.00
CA GLY A 79 18.56 7.36 18.17
C GLY A 79 19.47 6.18 17.85
N GLU A 80 19.40 5.63 16.66
CA GLU A 80 20.18 4.45 16.25
C GLU A 80 21.41 4.88 15.40
N LYS A 81 22.35 5.60 16.00
CA LYS A 81 23.51 6.13 15.23
C LYS A 81 24.72 5.20 15.15
N GLU A 82 24.80 4.13 15.90
CA GLU A 82 26.03 3.34 15.94
C GLU A 82 25.92 1.91 15.39
N ASP A 83 24.77 1.27 15.47
CA ASP A 83 24.65 -0.13 15.01
C ASP A 83 24.36 -0.27 13.51
N ALA A 84 23.83 0.77 12.87
CA ALA A 84 23.59 0.77 11.41
C ALA A 84 24.90 0.91 10.60
N ILE A 85 25.93 1.54 11.18
CA ILE A 85 27.22 1.73 10.53
C ILE A 85 28.01 0.42 10.46
N THR A 86 27.84 -0.47 11.43
CA THR A 86 28.55 -1.75 11.48
C THR A 86 28.01 -2.76 10.45
N ALA A 87 26.74 -2.65 10.07
CA ALA A 87 26.15 -3.52 9.05
C ALA A 87 26.56 -3.16 7.61
N VAL A 88 26.99 -1.90 7.39
CA VAL A 88 27.46 -1.41 6.07
C VAL A 88 28.91 -1.75 5.82
N THR A 89 29.70 -1.99 6.89
CA THR A 89 31.15 -2.25 6.77
C THR A 89 31.52 -3.69 6.39
N THR A 90 30.58 -4.63 6.41
CA THR A 90 30.87 -6.04 6.02
C THR A 90 30.93 -6.24 4.50
N ASN A 91 30.44 -5.31 3.68
CA ASN A 91 30.50 -5.38 2.23
C ASN A 91 31.64 -4.57 1.58
N ALA A 92 32.56 -4.03 2.37
CA ALA A 92 33.66 -3.20 1.89
C ALA A 92 34.73 -3.94 1.06
N THR A 93 34.55 -5.25 0.83
CA THR A 93 35.47 -6.09 0.02
C THR A 93 34.96 -6.39 -1.39
N GLN A 94 33.78 -5.87 -1.78
CA GLN A 94 33.22 -6.14 -3.11
C GLN A 94 33.49 -4.94 -4.04
N ASP A 95 34.11 -5.22 -5.21
CA ASP A 95 34.45 -4.19 -6.20
C ASP A 95 33.16 -3.56 -6.76
N PRO A 96 32.96 -2.21 -6.62
CA PRO A 96 31.77 -1.51 -7.10
C PRO A 96 31.49 -1.71 -8.61
N ARG A 97 32.50 -2.09 -9.40
CA ARG A 97 32.36 -2.36 -10.84
C ARG A 97 31.48 -3.56 -11.14
N PHE A 98 31.30 -4.47 -10.20
CA PHE A 98 30.49 -5.68 -10.35
C PHE A 98 29.15 -5.56 -9.61
N GLU A 99 28.86 -4.40 -9.01
CA GLU A 99 27.56 -4.14 -8.39
C GLU A 99 26.49 -3.99 -9.48
N VAL A 100 25.44 -4.79 -9.35
CA VAL A 100 24.29 -4.75 -10.26
C VAL A 100 23.20 -3.87 -9.65
N ASP A 101 22.92 -2.77 -10.31
CA ASP A 101 21.81 -1.87 -9.98
C ASP A 101 20.77 -1.84 -11.12
N PHE A 102 19.72 -1.07 -10.96
CA PHE A 102 18.73 -0.84 -12.00
C PHE A 102 19.37 -0.06 -13.16
N ASP A 103 19.16 -0.54 -14.36
CA ASP A 103 19.49 0.22 -15.56
C ASP A 103 18.39 1.27 -15.80
N ASP A 104 18.70 2.39 -16.46
CA ASP A 104 17.76 3.50 -16.75
C ASP A 104 16.60 3.10 -17.70
N ASN A 105 16.45 1.83 -18.00
CA ASN A 105 15.47 1.28 -18.97
C ASN A 105 14.06 1.04 -18.36
N GLY A 106 13.70 1.67 -17.25
CA GLY A 106 12.37 1.50 -16.64
C GLY A 106 12.17 0.14 -15.95
N GLU A 107 13.25 -0.55 -15.59
CA GLU A 107 13.19 -1.79 -14.80
C GLU A 107 12.78 -1.53 -13.34
N ASN A 108 13.06 -0.33 -12.83
CA ASN A 108 12.65 0.06 -11.50
C ASN A 108 11.12 0.21 -11.43
N PRO A 109 10.43 -0.48 -10.52
CA PRO A 109 8.98 -0.36 -10.35
C PRO A 109 8.50 1.08 -10.11
N GLN A 110 9.35 1.92 -9.48
CA GLN A 110 9.04 3.33 -9.24
C GLN A 110 9.01 4.19 -10.53
N ASP A 111 9.59 3.71 -11.63
CA ASP A 111 9.62 4.41 -12.91
C ASP A 111 8.60 3.90 -13.92
N TRP A 112 7.77 2.94 -13.52
CA TRP A 112 6.69 2.45 -14.37
C TRP A 112 5.70 3.55 -14.72
N THR A 113 5.07 3.42 -15.88
CA THR A 113 4.03 4.35 -16.34
C THR A 113 2.88 4.42 -15.35
N MET A 114 2.25 5.59 -15.24
CA MET A 114 1.11 5.78 -14.33
C MET A 114 -0.03 4.79 -14.58
N ALA A 115 -0.29 4.44 -15.85
CA ALA A 115 -1.28 3.44 -16.21
C ALA A 115 -0.96 2.06 -15.60
N LYS A 116 0.30 1.61 -15.69
CA LYS A 116 0.75 0.33 -15.11
C LYS A 116 0.65 0.35 -13.58
N LYS A 117 1.06 1.45 -12.95
CA LYS A 117 0.94 1.62 -11.49
C LYS A 117 -0.51 1.57 -11.03
N SER A 118 -1.39 2.32 -11.70
CA SER A 118 -2.83 2.34 -11.38
C SER A 118 -3.47 0.96 -11.54
N LEU A 119 -3.06 0.22 -12.57
CA LEU A 119 -3.54 -1.15 -12.79
C LEU A 119 -3.10 -2.08 -11.65
N VAL A 120 -1.83 -2.00 -11.21
CA VAL A 120 -1.33 -2.80 -10.08
C VAL A 120 -2.07 -2.44 -8.79
N ILE A 121 -2.25 -1.14 -8.51
CA ILE A 121 -3.00 -0.68 -7.33
C ILE A 121 -4.43 -1.20 -7.35
N PHE A 122 -5.10 -1.14 -8.51
CA PHE A 122 -6.44 -1.68 -8.68
C PHE A 122 -6.48 -3.20 -8.42
N PHE A 123 -5.55 -3.97 -8.96
CA PHE A 123 -5.48 -5.41 -8.76
C PHE A 123 -5.23 -5.77 -7.29
N MET A 124 -4.34 -5.03 -6.60
CA MET A 124 -4.11 -5.22 -5.17
C MET A 124 -5.35 -4.85 -4.34
N SER A 125 -6.00 -3.73 -4.66
CA SER A 125 -7.23 -3.28 -4.01
C SER A 125 -8.36 -4.30 -4.16
N PHE A 126 -8.60 -4.78 -5.40
CA PHE A 126 -9.62 -5.80 -5.69
C PHE A 126 -9.33 -7.12 -4.99
N SER A 127 -8.08 -7.58 -5.01
CA SER A 127 -7.72 -8.84 -4.36
C SER A 127 -7.89 -8.76 -2.84
N THR A 128 -7.51 -7.64 -2.23
CA THR A 128 -7.73 -7.39 -0.80
C THR A 128 -9.23 -7.29 -0.49
N LEU A 129 -10.02 -6.63 -1.35
CA LEU A 129 -11.47 -6.57 -1.24
C LEU A 129 -12.08 -7.96 -1.16
N VAL A 130 -11.71 -8.87 -2.06
CA VAL A 130 -12.26 -10.25 -2.10
C VAL A 130 -11.94 -11.02 -0.83
N VAL A 131 -10.70 -10.91 -0.32
CA VAL A 131 -10.30 -11.57 0.92
C VAL A 131 -11.10 -11.02 2.11
N VAL A 132 -11.23 -9.70 2.23
CA VAL A 132 -11.96 -9.08 3.35
C VAL A 132 -13.47 -9.31 3.20
N MET A 133 -14.01 -9.27 1.98
CA MET A 133 -15.40 -9.61 1.67
C MET A 133 -15.78 -11.00 2.17
N TYR A 134 -14.89 -11.99 2.05
CA TYR A 134 -15.15 -13.35 2.52
C TYR A 134 -15.35 -13.45 4.04
N SER A 135 -14.78 -12.54 4.82
CA SER A 135 -14.98 -12.51 6.27
C SER A 135 -16.44 -12.26 6.63
N THR A 136 -17.08 -11.34 5.93
CA THR A 136 -18.42 -10.82 6.24
C THR A 136 -19.54 -11.40 5.39
N ALA A 137 -19.28 -11.86 4.16
CA ALA A 137 -20.26 -12.57 3.33
C ALA A 137 -20.86 -13.80 4.03
N TYR A 138 -20.10 -14.39 4.94
CA TYR A 138 -20.51 -15.52 5.77
C TYR A 138 -21.74 -15.22 6.63
N THR A 139 -21.89 -13.97 7.12
CA THR A 139 -22.96 -13.58 8.03
C THR A 139 -24.35 -13.76 7.42
N SER A 140 -24.50 -13.51 6.13
CA SER A 140 -25.75 -13.67 5.41
C SER A 140 -26.18 -15.14 5.32
N GLY A 141 -25.22 -16.07 5.32
CA GLY A 141 -25.48 -17.52 5.23
C GLY A 141 -25.78 -18.23 6.55
N ILE A 142 -25.61 -17.55 7.71
CA ILE A 142 -25.78 -18.16 9.03
C ILE A 142 -27.13 -18.87 9.19
N PRO A 143 -28.30 -18.27 8.87
CA PRO A 143 -29.58 -18.96 9.02
C PRO A 143 -29.70 -20.22 8.13
N GLY A 144 -29.10 -20.18 6.96
CA GLY A 144 -29.08 -21.33 6.03
C GLY A 144 -28.21 -22.47 6.56
N MET A 145 -27.05 -22.18 7.11
CA MET A 145 -26.14 -23.16 7.72
C MET A 145 -26.76 -23.79 8.97
N MET A 146 -27.40 -23.00 9.83
CA MET A 146 -28.12 -23.51 11.02
C MET A 146 -29.20 -24.55 10.62
N ARG A 147 -29.99 -24.25 9.58
CA ARG A 147 -31.00 -25.17 9.08
C ARG A 147 -30.40 -26.44 8.46
N THR A 148 -29.33 -26.30 7.68
CA THR A 148 -28.69 -27.41 6.97
C THR A 148 -28.02 -28.40 7.93
N PHE A 149 -27.37 -27.89 8.98
CA PHE A 149 -26.61 -28.72 9.94
C PHE A 149 -27.40 -29.05 11.20
N GLY A 150 -28.63 -28.57 11.35
CA GLY A 150 -29.46 -28.83 12.55
C GLY A 150 -28.89 -28.16 13.81
N ILE A 151 -28.20 -27.05 13.68
CA ILE A 151 -27.54 -26.38 14.79
C ILE A 151 -28.46 -25.31 15.39
N HIS A 152 -28.80 -25.45 16.67
CA HIS A 152 -29.64 -24.49 17.38
C HIS A 152 -28.87 -23.30 17.96
N SER A 153 -27.57 -23.48 18.23
CA SER A 153 -26.72 -22.43 18.79
C SER A 153 -26.15 -21.52 17.69
N LYS A 154 -26.63 -20.28 17.63
CA LYS A 154 -26.16 -19.25 16.72
C LYS A 154 -24.70 -18.90 16.98
N THR A 155 -24.29 -18.91 18.24
CA THR A 155 -22.90 -18.61 18.68
C THR A 155 -21.89 -19.55 18.03
N LEU A 156 -22.22 -20.85 17.90
CA LEU A 156 -21.32 -21.81 17.26
C LEU A 156 -21.09 -21.49 15.78
N VAL A 157 -22.13 -21.02 15.07
CA VAL A 157 -21.98 -20.67 13.66
C VAL A 157 -21.22 -19.35 13.51
N ILE A 158 -21.40 -18.39 14.41
CA ILE A 158 -20.67 -17.11 14.43
C ILE A 158 -19.15 -17.33 14.61
N LEU A 159 -18.72 -18.41 15.28
CA LEU A 159 -17.30 -18.77 15.38
C LEU A 159 -16.59 -18.83 14.02
N GLY A 160 -17.33 -19.06 12.92
CA GLY A 160 -16.76 -19.02 11.57
C GLY A 160 -16.20 -17.65 11.18
N ILE A 161 -16.66 -16.54 11.78
CA ILE A 161 -16.09 -15.21 11.62
C ILE A 161 -14.82 -15.13 12.44
N THR A 162 -14.87 -15.53 13.70
CA THR A 162 -13.76 -15.48 14.65
C THR A 162 -12.57 -16.30 14.16
N THR A 163 -12.82 -17.56 13.70
CA THR A 163 -11.75 -18.41 13.16
C THR A 163 -11.11 -17.82 11.92
N TYR A 164 -11.90 -17.16 11.07
CA TYR A 164 -11.37 -16.47 9.90
C TYR A 164 -10.45 -15.29 10.30
N LEU A 165 -10.89 -14.44 11.24
CA LEU A 165 -10.10 -13.31 11.71
C LEU A 165 -8.81 -13.74 12.43
N CYS A 166 -8.89 -14.80 13.25
CA CYS A 166 -7.70 -15.40 13.85
C CYS A 166 -6.72 -15.92 12.79
N GLY A 167 -7.25 -16.57 11.73
CA GLY A 167 -6.42 -17.01 10.62
C GLY A 167 -5.75 -15.86 9.87
N LEU A 168 -6.45 -14.75 9.64
CA LEU A 168 -5.87 -13.53 9.06
C LEU A 168 -4.75 -12.96 9.92
N ALA A 169 -4.93 -12.91 11.24
CA ALA A 169 -3.92 -12.41 12.17
C ALA A 169 -2.64 -13.26 12.13
N VAL A 170 -2.79 -14.58 12.24
CA VAL A 170 -1.64 -15.52 12.16
C VAL A 170 -0.96 -15.44 10.80
N GLY A 171 -1.75 -15.43 9.71
CA GLY A 171 -1.23 -15.39 8.36
C GLY A 171 -0.45 -14.11 8.05
N SER A 172 -0.91 -12.96 8.55
CA SER A 172 -0.22 -11.68 8.37
C SER A 172 1.18 -11.68 8.98
N LEU A 173 1.34 -12.29 10.15
CA LEU A 173 2.64 -12.41 10.81
C LEU A 173 3.61 -13.32 10.04
N LEU A 174 3.10 -14.36 9.38
CA LEU A 174 3.94 -15.35 8.69
C LEU A 174 4.26 -14.92 7.25
N LEU A 175 3.29 -14.36 6.52
CA LEU A 175 3.42 -14.12 5.09
C LEU A 175 4.14 -12.80 4.77
N ALA A 176 4.20 -11.85 5.71
CA ALA A 176 4.97 -10.63 5.52
C ALA A 176 6.47 -10.92 5.36
N PRO A 177 7.15 -11.63 6.28
CA PRO A 177 8.56 -12.00 6.12
C PRO A 177 8.83 -12.87 4.89
N LEU A 178 7.91 -13.80 4.57
CA LEU A 178 8.06 -14.63 3.37
C LEU A 178 8.13 -13.78 2.10
N SER A 179 7.31 -12.75 2.00
CA SER A 179 7.28 -11.89 0.82
C SER A 179 8.55 -11.05 0.65
N GLU A 180 9.24 -10.71 1.74
CA GLU A 180 10.52 -10.02 1.71
C GLU A 180 11.68 -10.94 1.31
N MET A 181 11.60 -12.22 1.66
CA MET A 181 12.61 -13.20 1.30
C MET A 181 12.52 -13.66 -0.14
N TYR A 182 11.33 -14.04 -0.57
CA TYR A 182 11.10 -14.69 -1.87
C TYR A 182 10.61 -13.73 -2.96
N GLY A 183 10.21 -12.51 -2.59
CA GLY A 183 9.56 -11.54 -3.45
C GLY A 183 8.04 -11.52 -3.27
N ARG A 184 7.40 -10.43 -3.69
CA ARG A 184 5.96 -10.24 -3.51
C ARG A 184 5.15 -11.18 -4.40
N ARG A 185 5.48 -11.23 -5.69
CA ARG A 185 4.72 -11.97 -6.71
C ARG A 185 4.56 -13.46 -6.43
N PRO A 186 5.63 -14.25 -6.16
CA PRO A 186 5.47 -15.69 -5.92
C PRO A 186 4.65 -15.98 -4.67
N VAL A 187 4.80 -15.16 -3.61
CA VAL A 187 4.03 -15.33 -2.38
C VAL A 187 2.54 -15.05 -2.64
N TYR A 188 2.20 -14.01 -3.38
CA TYR A 188 0.80 -13.74 -3.75
C TYR A 188 0.19 -14.86 -4.58
N LEU A 189 0.91 -15.35 -5.60
CA LEU A 189 0.39 -16.40 -6.48
C LEU A 189 0.07 -17.68 -5.70
N ILE A 190 0.98 -18.10 -4.82
CA ILE A 190 0.77 -19.30 -4.00
C ILE A 190 -0.34 -19.06 -2.97
N ALA A 191 -0.31 -17.92 -2.29
CA ALA A 191 -1.27 -17.60 -1.23
C ALA A 191 -2.71 -17.48 -1.77
N VAL A 192 -2.92 -16.74 -2.86
CA VAL A 192 -4.27 -16.57 -3.43
C VAL A 192 -4.76 -17.86 -4.08
N ALA A 193 -3.89 -18.66 -4.71
CA ALA A 193 -4.26 -19.99 -5.21
C ALA A 193 -4.70 -20.89 -4.05
N THR A 194 -3.94 -20.95 -2.96
CA THR A 194 -4.28 -21.73 -1.76
C THR A 194 -5.60 -21.24 -1.14
N PHE A 195 -5.79 -19.92 -1.02
CA PHE A 195 -7.03 -19.32 -0.56
C PHE A 195 -8.21 -19.76 -1.41
N THR A 196 -8.10 -19.67 -2.74
CA THR A 196 -9.16 -20.07 -3.69
C THR A 196 -9.53 -21.55 -3.55
N VAL A 197 -8.51 -22.43 -3.47
CA VAL A 197 -8.71 -23.87 -3.33
C VAL A 197 -9.40 -24.21 -1.99
N LEU A 198 -9.03 -23.52 -0.90
CA LEU A 198 -9.60 -23.78 0.43
C LEU A 198 -11.05 -23.26 0.60
N ILE A 199 -11.55 -22.44 -0.32
CA ILE A 199 -12.99 -22.07 -0.36
C ILE A 199 -13.85 -23.24 -0.85
N ILE A 200 -13.33 -24.12 -1.72
CA ILE A 200 -14.08 -25.24 -2.29
C ILE A 200 -14.64 -26.18 -1.20
N PRO A 201 -13.82 -26.67 -0.26
CA PRO A 201 -14.34 -27.50 0.83
C PRO A 201 -15.33 -26.77 1.74
N CYS A 202 -15.27 -25.43 1.85
CA CYS A 202 -16.29 -24.66 2.56
C CYS A 202 -17.64 -24.68 1.83
N ALA A 203 -17.64 -24.55 0.50
CA ALA A 203 -18.85 -24.61 -0.32
C ALA A 203 -19.50 -26.01 -0.31
N LEU A 204 -18.68 -27.06 -0.28
CA LEU A 204 -19.13 -28.48 -0.29
C LEU A 204 -19.24 -29.08 1.11
N SER A 205 -19.18 -28.29 2.18
CA SER A 205 -19.12 -28.79 3.55
C SER A 205 -20.38 -29.54 3.96
N ASN A 206 -20.18 -30.63 4.72
CA ASN A 206 -21.22 -31.43 5.31
C ASN A 206 -21.40 -31.18 6.81
N ASN A 207 -20.46 -30.52 7.45
CA ASN A 207 -20.52 -30.17 8.86
C ASN A 207 -19.86 -28.79 9.13
N LEU A 208 -20.21 -28.17 10.26
CA LEU A 208 -19.70 -26.87 10.65
C LEU A 208 -18.20 -26.90 10.94
N ALA A 209 -17.67 -27.96 11.54
CA ALA A 209 -16.26 -28.08 11.89
C ALA A 209 -15.37 -27.98 10.64
N GLN A 210 -15.77 -28.60 9.54
CA GLN A 210 -15.09 -28.48 8.25
C GLN A 210 -15.01 -27.02 7.80
N ILE A 211 -16.11 -26.25 7.90
CA ILE A 211 -16.13 -24.84 7.55
C ILE A 211 -15.15 -24.05 8.41
N LEU A 212 -15.18 -24.25 9.74
CA LEU A 212 -14.33 -23.52 10.68
C LEU A 212 -12.84 -23.74 10.39
N VAL A 213 -12.45 -25.00 10.19
CA VAL A 213 -11.05 -25.38 9.91
C VAL A 213 -10.60 -24.83 8.56
N MET A 214 -11.41 -25.03 7.52
CA MET A 214 -11.02 -24.56 6.17
C MET A 214 -11.00 -23.04 6.06
N ARG A 215 -11.89 -22.34 6.76
CA ARG A 215 -11.87 -20.87 6.87
C ARG A 215 -10.61 -20.37 7.58
N PHE A 216 -10.17 -21.04 8.64
CA PHE A 216 -8.95 -20.67 9.34
C PHE A 216 -7.72 -20.78 8.43
N PHE A 217 -7.50 -21.92 7.79
CA PHE A 217 -6.36 -22.10 6.87
C PHE A 217 -6.46 -21.23 5.61
N GLY A 218 -7.68 -21.08 5.07
CA GLY A 218 -7.94 -20.15 3.97
C GLY A 218 -7.59 -18.71 4.34
N ALA A 219 -7.96 -18.28 5.54
CA ALA A 219 -7.63 -16.95 6.03
C ALA A 219 -6.13 -16.73 6.18
N ILE A 220 -5.37 -17.74 6.67
CA ILE A 220 -3.91 -17.67 6.72
C ILE A 220 -3.35 -17.35 5.34
N ALA A 221 -3.80 -18.06 4.31
CA ALA A 221 -3.36 -17.81 2.94
C ALA A 221 -3.82 -16.43 2.43
N GLY A 222 -5.10 -16.07 2.64
CA GLY A 222 -5.66 -14.77 2.23
C GLY A 222 -4.97 -13.57 2.89
N ALA A 223 -4.40 -13.74 4.07
CA ALA A 223 -3.72 -12.69 4.82
C ALA A 223 -2.57 -12.03 4.05
N ALA A 224 -1.95 -12.74 3.09
CA ALA A 224 -0.93 -12.18 2.22
C ALA A 224 -1.40 -10.89 1.52
N MET A 225 -2.67 -10.81 1.13
CA MET A 225 -3.21 -9.65 0.44
C MET A 225 -3.42 -8.46 1.38
N ILE A 226 -3.66 -8.70 2.66
CA ILE A 226 -3.86 -7.64 3.65
C ILE A 226 -2.52 -7.11 4.14
N SER A 227 -1.58 -7.99 4.47
CA SER A 227 -0.28 -7.60 5.05
C SER A 227 0.70 -7.05 4.03
N ASN A 228 0.73 -7.58 2.81
CA ASN A 228 1.79 -7.27 1.84
C ASN A 228 1.35 -6.29 0.74
N ALA A 229 0.04 -6.15 0.44
CA ALA A 229 -0.42 -5.23 -0.59
C ALA A 229 -0.04 -3.76 -0.30
N PRO A 230 -0.11 -3.25 0.95
CA PRO A 230 0.44 -1.94 1.27
C PRO A 230 1.92 -1.81 0.88
N GLY A 231 2.73 -2.83 1.18
CA GLY A 231 4.13 -2.89 0.78
C GLY A 231 4.31 -2.76 -0.73
N THR A 232 3.53 -3.51 -1.51
CA THR A 232 3.55 -3.43 -2.98
C THR A 232 3.17 -2.03 -3.49
N VAL A 233 2.14 -1.40 -2.89
CA VAL A 233 1.73 -0.03 -3.24
C VAL A 233 2.87 0.96 -2.94
N SER A 234 3.56 0.79 -1.81
CA SER A 234 4.74 1.59 -1.46
C SER A 234 5.90 1.37 -2.43
N ASP A 235 6.17 0.10 -2.80
CA ASP A 235 7.30 -0.29 -3.67
C ASP A 235 7.22 0.38 -5.06
N ILE A 236 5.99 0.56 -5.62
CA ILE A 236 5.77 1.17 -6.93
C ILE A 236 5.51 2.68 -6.89
N SER A 237 5.26 3.25 -5.70
CA SER A 237 4.85 4.64 -5.56
C SER A 237 6.02 5.52 -5.14
N ARG A 238 6.25 6.61 -5.89
CA ARG A 238 7.15 7.68 -5.45
C ARG A 238 6.55 8.40 -4.25
N GLU A 239 7.40 9.00 -3.43
CA GLU A 239 7.02 9.65 -2.18
C GLU A 239 5.88 10.68 -2.37
N GLU A 240 5.93 11.45 -3.46
CA GLU A 240 4.94 12.49 -3.80
C GLU A 240 3.51 11.95 -3.96
N TYR A 241 3.35 10.75 -4.52
CA TYR A 241 2.05 10.14 -4.83
C TYR A 241 1.68 9.00 -3.90
N ARG A 242 2.55 8.64 -2.95
CA ARG A 242 2.38 7.47 -2.09
C ARG A 242 1.08 7.54 -1.28
N ALA A 243 0.78 8.68 -0.69
CA ALA A 243 -0.45 8.83 0.10
C ALA A 243 -1.71 8.66 -0.77
N LEU A 244 -1.73 9.22 -1.99
CA LEU A 244 -2.84 9.04 -2.93
C LEU A 244 -2.99 7.57 -3.35
N ALA A 245 -1.87 6.89 -3.62
CA ALA A 245 -1.86 5.47 -3.97
C ALA A 245 -2.43 4.59 -2.85
N PHE A 246 -2.07 4.89 -1.59
CA PHE A 246 -2.65 4.22 -0.41
C PHE A 246 -4.14 4.51 -0.25
N SER A 247 -4.58 5.74 -0.47
CA SER A 247 -6.00 6.12 -0.41
C SER A 247 -6.82 5.33 -1.44
N ILE A 248 -6.33 5.22 -2.68
CA ILE A 248 -6.99 4.44 -3.74
C ILE A 248 -7.01 2.94 -3.39
N TRP A 249 -5.87 2.39 -2.93
CA TRP A 249 -5.81 0.99 -2.53
C TRP A 249 -6.76 0.68 -1.38
N SER A 250 -6.89 1.57 -0.39
CA SER A 250 -7.71 1.35 0.80
C SER A 250 -9.21 1.24 0.51
N LEU A 251 -9.68 1.68 -0.67
CA LEU A 251 -11.05 1.45 -1.12
C LEU A 251 -11.43 -0.03 -1.08
N GLY A 252 -10.51 -0.93 -1.44
CA GLY A 252 -10.75 -2.37 -1.42
C GLY A 252 -11.02 -2.92 -0.01
N PRO A 253 -10.06 -2.88 0.91
CA PRO A 253 -10.22 -3.41 2.25
C PRO A 253 -11.33 -2.73 3.05
N MET A 254 -11.60 -1.44 2.84
CA MET A 254 -12.68 -0.72 3.54
C MET A 254 -14.07 -1.10 3.03
N ASN A 255 -14.24 -1.33 1.72
CA ASN A 255 -15.54 -1.69 1.15
C ASN A 255 -15.78 -3.21 1.13
N GLY A 256 -14.75 -4.04 1.30
CA GLY A 256 -14.89 -5.50 1.38
C GLY A 256 -15.97 -5.94 2.37
N PRO A 257 -15.91 -5.47 3.63
CA PRO A 257 -16.87 -5.85 4.65
C PRO A 257 -18.32 -5.42 4.35
N VAL A 258 -18.50 -4.36 3.60
CA VAL A 258 -19.82 -3.83 3.18
C VAL A 258 -20.39 -4.63 2.01
N ILE A 259 -19.56 -4.88 1.00
CA ILE A 259 -19.94 -5.61 -0.22
C ILE A 259 -20.20 -7.08 0.10
N GLY A 260 -19.54 -7.65 1.12
CA GLY A 260 -19.73 -9.03 1.56
C GLY A 260 -21.18 -9.36 1.90
N PRO A 261 -21.78 -8.74 2.90
CA PRO A 261 -23.19 -8.98 3.24
C PRO A 261 -24.17 -8.53 2.14
N LEU A 262 -23.82 -7.48 1.39
CA LEU A 262 -24.64 -7.02 0.27
C LEU A 262 -24.79 -8.12 -0.79
N ILE A 263 -23.69 -8.57 -1.36
CA ILE A 263 -23.71 -9.66 -2.35
C ILE A 263 -24.20 -10.96 -1.69
N GLY A 264 -23.66 -11.28 -0.50
CA GLY A 264 -24.02 -12.48 0.25
C GLY A 264 -25.51 -12.56 0.56
N GLY A 265 -26.16 -11.44 0.87
CA GLY A 265 -27.60 -11.39 1.15
C GLY A 265 -28.45 -11.73 -0.06
N PHE A 266 -28.20 -11.13 -1.22
CA PHE A 266 -28.92 -11.44 -2.45
C PHE A 266 -28.63 -12.87 -2.96
N VAL A 267 -27.36 -13.28 -2.91
CA VAL A 267 -26.95 -14.64 -3.32
C VAL A 267 -27.57 -15.68 -2.40
N PHE A 268 -27.57 -15.46 -1.09
CA PHE A 268 -28.22 -16.36 -0.14
C PHE A 268 -29.73 -16.47 -0.39
N GLN A 269 -30.38 -15.35 -0.66
CA GLN A 269 -31.83 -15.33 -0.92
C GLN A 269 -32.20 -16.10 -2.20
N ALA A 270 -31.39 -16.01 -3.26
CA ALA A 270 -31.68 -16.62 -4.56
C ALA A 270 -31.19 -18.06 -4.66
N LEU A 271 -29.97 -18.35 -4.17
CA LEU A 271 -29.25 -19.60 -4.47
C LEU A 271 -28.83 -20.38 -3.20
N GLY A 272 -29.01 -19.78 -2.01
CA GLY A 272 -28.65 -20.41 -0.74
C GLY A 272 -27.20 -20.15 -0.32
N TRP A 273 -26.87 -20.56 0.92
CA TRP A 273 -25.59 -20.21 1.58
C TRP A 273 -24.34 -20.81 0.92
N ARG A 274 -24.46 -21.95 0.23
CA ARG A 274 -23.30 -22.55 -0.46
C ARG A 274 -22.82 -21.67 -1.61
N TRP A 275 -23.72 -21.01 -2.31
CA TRP A 275 -23.40 -20.13 -3.42
C TRP A 275 -22.67 -18.86 -2.99
N THR A 276 -22.80 -18.43 -1.74
CA THR A 276 -21.98 -17.30 -1.24
C THR A 276 -20.48 -17.63 -1.28
N ASN A 277 -20.10 -18.89 -1.02
CA ASN A 277 -18.73 -19.34 -1.15
C ASN A 277 -18.28 -19.42 -2.62
N TRP A 278 -19.15 -19.91 -3.52
CA TRP A 278 -18.83 -19.99 -4.96
C TRP A 278 -18.59 -18.62 -5.58
N VAL A 279 -19.37 -17.62 -5.23
CA VAL A 279 -19.19 -16.23 -5.70
C VAL A 279 -17.84 -15.68 -5.25
N VAL A 280 -17.47 -15.89 -3.99
CA VAL A 280 -16.14 -15.46 -3.49
C VAL A 280 -15.02 -16.22 -4.16
N MET A 281 -15.20 -17.53 -4.42
CA MET A 281 -14.22 -18.34 -5.15
C MET A 281 -13.99 -17.80 -6.57
N ILE A 282 -15.05 -17.44 -7.29
CA ILE A 282 -14.96 -16.82 -8.63
C ILE A 282 -14.18 -15.50 -8.54
N GLY A 283 -14.52 -14.64 -7.56
CA GLY A 283 -13.79 -13.39 -7.32
C GLY A 283 -12.31 -13.62 -6.99
N SER A 284 -12.01 -14.63 -6.17
CA SER A 284 -10.64 -15.01 -5.82
C SER A 284 -9.87 -15.58 -7.02
N GLY A 285 -10.53 -16.38 -7.87
CA GLY A 285 -9.96 -16.85 -9.12
C GLY A 285 -9.60 -15.70 -10.09
N ALA A 286 -10.50 -14.72 -10.20
CA ALA A 286 -10.22 -13.49 -10.95
C ALA A 286 -9.04 -12.72 -10.36
N SER A 287 -8.95 -12.60 -9.02
CA SER A 287 -7.82 -11.98 -8.32
C SER A 287 -6.51 -12.72 -8.62
N TRP A 288 -6.52 -14.05 -8.61
CA TRP A 288 -5.35 -14.84 -8.93
C TRP A 288 -4.86 -14.58 -10.37
N PHE A 289 -5.78 -14.52 -11.32
CA PHE A 289 -5.46 -14.20 -12.70
C PHE A 289 -4.89 -12.77 -12.85
N MET A 290 -5.47 -11.80 -12.16
CA MET A 290 -4.95 -10.42 -12.14
C MET A 290 -3.53 -10.36 -11.58
N ILE A 291 -3.25 -11.07 -10.47
CA ILE A 291 -1.92 -11.14 -9.86
C ILE A 291 -0.92 -11.84 -10.80
N PHE A 292 -1.36 -12.87 -11.53
CA PHE A 292 -0.51 -13.55 -12.50
C PHE A 292 0.01 -12.59 -13.59
N MET A 293 -0.77 -11.59 -13.98
CA MET A 293 -0.39 -10.56 -14.96
C MET A 293 0.61 -9.53 -14.40
N ILE A 294 0.74 -9.41 -13.08
CA ILE A 294 1.66 -8.45 -12.45
C ILE A 294 3.08 -8.99 -12.47
N GLN A 295 4.04 -8.11 -12.76
CA GLN A 295 5.46 -8.39 -12.59
C GLN A 295 5.88 -8.24 -11.14
N GLU A 296 7.09 -8.73 -10.79
CA GLU A 296 7.65 -8.53 -9.46
C GLU A 296 7.82 -7.02 -9.17
N THR A 297 7.46 -6.61 -7.96
CA THR A 297 7.50 -5.21 -7.53
C THR A 297 8.54 -4.94 -6.45
N TYR A 298 9.07 -5.99 -5.83
CA TYR A 298 10.01 -5.87 -4.72
C TYR A 298 11.43 -5.68 -5.25
N ALA A 299 11.97 -4.47 -5.15
CA ALA A 299 13.28 -4.09 -5.66
C ALA A 299 14.42 -5.05 -5.24
N PRO A 300 14.53 -5.50 -3.96
CA PRO A 300 15.56 -6.46 -3.58
C PRO A 300 15.45 -7.81 -4.28
N ALA A 301 14.24 -8.29 -4.56
CA ALA A 301 14.04 -9.55 -5.28
C ALA A 301 14.42 -9.41 -6.75
N ILE A 302 14.07 -8.29 -7.39
CA ILE A 302 14.43 -8.00 -8.78
C ILE A 302 15.95 -7.94 -8.93
N LEU A 303 16.65 -7.18 -8.08
CA LEU A 303 18.10 -7.03 -8.14
C LEU A 303 18.85 -8.34 -7.87
N ARG A 304 18.37 -9.14 -6.91
CA ARG A 304 18.90 -10.50 -6.68
C ARG A 304 18.73 -11.40 -7.89
N ALA A 305 17.58 -11.37 -8.54
CA ALA A 305 17.35 -12.15 -9.75
C ALA A 305 18.24 -11.67 -10.90
N LYS A 306 18.43 -10.34 -11.05
CA LYS A 306 19.28 -9.71 -12.09
C LYS A 306 20.77 -10.07 -11.86
N SER A 307 21.27 -9.98 -10.63
CA SER A 307 22.66 -10.36 -10.30
C SER A 307 22.92 -11.85 -10.56
N ALA A 308 21.97 -12.70 -10.18
CA ALA A 308 22.05 -14.15 -10.44
C ALA A 308 22.00 -14.46 -11.95
N LYS A 309 21.24 -13.72 -12.73
CA LYS A 309 21.17 -13.85 -14.18
C LYS A 309 22.49 -13.42 -14.85
N LYS A 310 23.05 -12.26 -14.45
CA LYS A 310 24.36 -11.78 -14.94
C LYS A 310 25.48 -12.78 -14.62
N ARG A 311 25.52 -13.34 -13.39
CA ARG A 311 26.48 -14.40 -13.04
C ARG A 311 26.40 -15.63 -13.95
N LYS A 312 25.19 -16.02 -14.35
CA LYS A 312 25.01 -17.15 -15.28
C LYS A 312 25.40 -16.83 -16.71
N GLU A 313 25.12 -15.62 -17.19
CA GLU A 313 25.40 -15.18 -18.56
C GLU A 313 26.90 -14.94 -18.81
N THR A 314 27.57 -14.33 -17.81
CA THR A 314 29.01 -13.98 -17.93
C THR A 314 29.95 -15.07 -17.42
N GLY A 315 29.44 -16.03 -16.64
CA GLY A 315 30.26 -17.02 -15.94
C GLY A 315 31.12 -16.44 -14.80
N ASP A 316 30.97 -15.14 -14.50
CA ASP A 316 31.76 -14.42 -13.50
C ASP A 316 31.00 -14.36 -12.16
N PRO A 317 31.51 -15.01 -11.08
CA PRO A 317 30.87 -15.02 -9.77
C PRO A 317 30.92 -13.65 -9.03
N ARG A 318 31.71 -12.68 -9.50
CA ARG A 318 31.92 -11.40 -8.85
C ARG A 318 30.71 -10.47 -8.96
N TYR A 319 29.81 -10.69 -9.92
CA TYR A 319 28.57 -9.90 -10.01
C TYR A 319 27.72 -10.09 -8.76
N HIS A 320 27.44 -9.02 -8.07
CA HIS A 320 26.66 -9.01 -6.83
C HIS A 320 25.67 -7.84 -6.81
N CYS A 321 24.68 -7.91 -5.94
CA CYS A 321 23.81 -6.77 -5.62
C CYS A 321 23.85 -6.51 -4.12
N ARG A 322 23.51 -5.30 -3.71
CA ARG A 322 23.48 -4.88 -2.30
C ARG A 322 22.56 -5.70 -1.39
N TYR A 323 21.73 -6.57 -1.98
CA TYR A 323 20.77 -7.43 -1.28
C TYR A 323 21.07 -8.93 -1.40
N ASP A 324 22.26 -9.31 -1.87
CA ASP A 324 22.64 -10.73 -2.06
C ASP A 324 22.77 -11.48 -0.73
N ASP A 325 23.05 -10.78 0.38
CA ASP A 325 23.09 -11.38 1.70
C ASP A 325 21.68 -11.78 2.16
N LYS A 326 21.36 -13.05 1.97
CA LYS A 326 20.11 -13.60 2.47
C LYS A 326 20.25 -13.85 3.96
N LYS A 327 19.55 -13.07 4.77
CA LYS A 327 19.33 -13.44 6.17
C LYS A 327 18.65 -14.80 6.22
N ALA A 328 19.08 -15.68 7.12
CA ALA A 328 18.44 -16.97 7.30
C ALA A 328 16.97 -16.78 7.71
N PHE A 329 16.09 -17.69 7.28
CA PHE A 329 14.64 -17.58 7.50
C PHE A 329 14.27 -17.42 8.99
N TRP A 330 14.83 -18.26 9.85
CA TRP A 330 14.47 -18.27 11.27
C TRP A 330 14.84 -16.98 12.02
N PRO A 331 16.04 -16.41 11.88
CA PRO A 331 16.37 -15.11 12.47
C PRO A 331 15.47 -13.98 11.96
N LEU A 332 15.22 -13.94 10.64
CA LEU A 332 14.36 -12.92 10.05
C LEU A 332 12.91 -13.04 10.54
N LEU A 333 12.37 -14.25 10.59
CA LEU A 333 11.03 -14.50 11.11
C LEU A 333 10.93 -14.09 12.58
N ARG A 334 11.92 -14.45 13.40
CA ARG A 334 11.96 -14.07 14.82
C ARG A 334 12.00 -12.55 15.00
N GLU A 335 12.84 -11.87 14.24
CA GLU A 335 12.97 -10.41 14.27
C GLU A 335 11.66 -9.73 13.88
N ASN A 336 11.08 -10.15 12.75
CA ASN A 336 9.84 -9.58 12.24
C ASN A 336 8.60 -9.94 13.10
N LEU A 337 8.65 -11.00 13.86
CA LEU A 337 7.60 -11.37 14.81
C LEU A 337 7.74 -10.63 16.14
N TYR A 338 8.98 -10.57 16.66
CA TYR A 338 9.27 -9.96 17.95
C TYR A 338 9.12 -8.44 17.95
N ARG A 339 9.61 -7.77 16.90
CA ARG A 339 9.60 -6.29 16.80
C ARG A 339 8.17 -5.70 16.89
N PRO A 340 7.20 -6.08 16.05
CA PRO A 340 5.84 -5.55 16.15
C PRO A 340 5.15 -5.88 17.47
N LEU A 341 5.34 -7.10 17.99
CA LEU A 341 4.77 -7.49 19.28
C LEU A 341 5.37 -6.70 20.45
N SER A 342 6.70 -6.47 20.40
CA SER A 342 7.38 -5.63 21.40
C SER A 342 6.90 -4.18 21.35
N MET A 343 6.73 -3.60 20.15
CA MET A 343 6.21 -2.25 19.98
C MET A 343 4.76 -2.14 20.43
N ALA A 344 3.91 -3.10 20.11
CA ALA A 344 2.50 -3.13 20.51
C ALA A 344 2.28 -3.17 22.03
N VAL A 345 3.28 -3.67 22.79
CA VAL A 345 3.18 -3.79 24.26
C VAL A 345 3.95 -2.68 24.99
N ASN A 346 5.08 -2.22 24.42
CA ASN A 346 6.00 -1.33 25.14
C ASN A 346 5.86 0.14 24.74
N GLU A 347 5.32 0.44 23.54
CA GLU A 347 5.21 1.81 23.08
C GLU A 347 3.80 2.39 23.31
N PRO A 348 3.65 3.43 24.15
CA PRO A 348 2.32 3.99 24.49
C PRO A 348 1.53 4.49 23.30
N ILE A 349 2.21 5.03 22.29
CA ILE A 349 1.55 5.51 21.07
C ILE A 349 0.99 4.34 20.24
N CYS A 350 1.72 3.23 20.16
CA CYS A 350 1.26 2.02 19.48
C CYS A 350 0.06 1.42 20.22
N ILE A 351 0.14 1.30 21.55
CA ILE A 351 -0.95 0.80 22.40
C ILE A 351 -2.22 1.63 22.18
N PHE A 352 -2.10 2.96 22.19
CA PHE A 352 -3.25 3.85 21.96
C PHE A 352 -3.92 3.57 20.60
N TRP A 353 -3.14 3.52 19.53
CA TRP A 353 -3.67 3.27 18.20
C TRP A 353 -4.22 1.86 18.04
N ASP A 354 -3.56 0.86 18.60
CA ASP A 354 -4.02 -0.54 18.56
C ASP A 354 -5.36 -0.71 19.28
N VAL A 355 -5.52 -0.12 20.47
CA VAL A 355 -6.79 -0.13 21.22
C VAL A 355 -7.88 0.62 20.45
N TYR A 356 -7.56 1.79 19.87
CA TYR A 356 -8.50 2.56 19.06
C TYR A 356 -8.99 1.77 17.85
N ILE A 357 -8.08 1.18 17.09
CA ILE A 357 -8.40 0.38 15.91
C ILE A 357 -9.20 -0.87 16.33
N ALA A 358 -8.80 -1.56 17.39
CA ALA A 358 -9.50 -2.72 17.90
C ALA A 358 -10.96 -2.39 18.27
N LEU A 359 -11.19 -1.25 18.92
CA LEU A 359 -12.53 -0.79 19.28
C LEU A 359 -13.36 -0.48 18.02
N VAL A 360 -12.82 0.26 17.06
CA VAL A 360 -13.52 0.61 15.81
C VAL A 360 -13.90 -0.65 15.04
N TYR A 361 -12.95 -1.57 14.87
CA TYR A 361 -13.23 -2.84 14.18
C TYR A 361 -14.19 -3.73 14.99
N GLY A 362 -14.08 -3.73 16.32
CA GLY A 362 -15.01 -4.44 17.20
C GLY A 362 -16.46 -3.97 17.00
N VAL A 363 -16.68 -2.66 16.98
CA VAL A 363 -18.02 -2.07 16.70
C VAL A 363 -18.48 -2.42 15.28
N LEU A 364 -17.59 -2.32 14.30
CA LEU A 364 -17.90 -2.64 12.91
C LEU A 364 -18.36 -4.11 12.76
N TYR A 365 -17.62 -5.06 13.31
CA TYR A 365 -17.98 -6.48 13.25
C TYR A 365 -19.23 -6.81 14.08
N LEU A 366 -19.45 -6.08 15.17
CA LEU A 366 -20.70 -6.19 15.94
C LEU A 366 -21.90 -5.78 15.06
N CYS A 367 -21.79 -4.71 14.26
CA CYS A 367 -22.83 -4.31 13.32
C CYS A 367 -23.10 -5.42 12.28
N PHE A 368 -22.07 -6.10 11.77
CA PHE A 368 -22.25 -7.19 10.79
C PHE A 368 -23.02 -8.39 11.37
N VAL A 369 -22.94 -8.63 12.67
CA VAL A 369 -23.71 -9.68 13.36
C VAL A 369 -25.09 -9.18 13.77
N SER A 370 -25.20 -7.91 14.20
CA SER A 370 -26.46 -7.36 14.75
C SER A 370 -27.49 -7.03 13.69
N TYR A 371 -27.06 -6.53 12.50
CA TYR A 371 -28.01 -6.13 11.45
C TYR A 371 -28.92 -7.27 10.97
N PRO A 372 -28.41 -8.49 10.69
CA PRO A 372 -29.30 -9.62 10.36
C PRO A 372 -30.30 -9.95 11.47
N ILE A 373 -29.96 -9.74 12.72
CA ILE A 373 -30.85 -9.96 13.86
C ILE A 373 -31.91 -8.86 13.91
N VAL A 374 -31.50 -7.61 13.93
CA VAL A 374 -32.41 -6.46 14.11
C VAL A 374 -33.32 -6.28 12.90
N PHE A 375 -32.78 -6.29 11.70
CA PHE A 375 -33.55 -6.03 10.49
C PHE A 375 -34.15 -7.31 9.90
N GLY A 376 -33.44 -8.44 9.95
CA GLY A 376 -33.92 -9.70 9.40
C GLY A 376 -34.91 -10.40 10.32
N GLU A 377 -34.53 -10.68 11.58
CA GLU A 377 -35.34 -11.48 12.49
C GLU A 377 -36.47 -10.67 13.17
N LEU A 378 -36.14 -9.44 13.65
CA LEU A 378 -37.12 -8.61 14.37
C LEU A 378 -38.03 -7.80 13.43
N ARG A 379 -37.52 -7.30 12.31
CA ARG A 379 -38.28 -6.47 11.37
C ARG A 379 -38.72 -7.22 10.11
N GLY A 380 -38.31 -8.47 9.92
CA GLY A 380 -38.74 -9.30 8.80
C GLY A 380 -38.20 -8.88 7.42
N TRP A 381 -37.08 -8.13 7.37
CA TRP A 381 -36.49 -7.74 6.11
C TRP A 381 -35.88 -8.96 5.40
N SER A 382 -35.98 -8.97 4.08
CA SER A 382 -35.30 -10.01 3.29
C SER A 382 -33.77 -9.89 3.42
N PRO A 383 -33.03 -11.00 3.29
CA PRO A 383 -31.56 -11.00 3.41
C PRO A 383 -30.84 -9.98 2.50
N GLY A 384 -31.38 -9.77 1.28
CA GLY A 384 -30.85 -8.76 0.36
C GLY A 384 -31.04 -7.31 0.88
N LEU A 385 -32.21 -6.99 1.46
CA LEU A 385 -32.46 -5.67 2.06
C LEU A 385 -31.60 -5.43 3.29
N VAL A 386 -31.38 -6.45 4.11
CA VAL A 386 -30.43 -6.37 5.23
C VAL A 386 -29.03 -6.05 4.72
N GLY A 387 -28.61 -6.67 3.61
CA GLY A 387 -27.34 -6.38 2.95
C GLY A 387 -27.24 -4.91 2.49
N LEU A 388 -28.31 -4.31 1.96
CA LEU A 388 -28.34 -2.89 1.58
C LEU A 388 -28.15 -1.96 2.78
N GLY A 389 -28.54 -2.36 3.99
CA GLY A 389 -28.35 -1.58 5.20
C GLY A 389 -26.87 -1.22 5.47
N TYR A 390 -25.92 -2.01 4.98
CA TYR A 390 -24.49 -1.73 5.14
C TYR A 390 -23.94 -0.68 4.15
N MET A 391 -24.69 -0.31 3.12
CA MET A 391 -24.22 0.68 2.14
C MET A 391 -23.89 2.04 2.78
N GLY A 392 -24.55 2.41 3.88
CA GLY A 392 -24.22 3.63 4.62
C GLY A 392 -22.76 3.68 5.07
N ILE A 393 -22.22 2.56 5.52
CA ILE A 393 -20.81 2.43 5.93
C ILE A 393 -19.89 2.60 4.70
N GLY A 394 -20.24 1.96 3.59
CA GLY A 394 -19.48 2.06 2.33
C GLY A 394 -19.46 3.48 1.77
N ILE A 395 -20.61 4.16 1.75
CA ILE A 395 -20.72 5.55 1.32
C ILE A 395 -19.88 6.46 2.23
N GLY A 396 -19.92 6.26 3.55
CA GLY A 396 -19.07 6.98 4.49
C GLY A 396 -17.59 6.83 4.18
N GLY A 397 -17.15 5.60 3.86
CA GLY A 397 -15.77 5.33 3.44
C GLY A 397 -15.37 6.06 2.16
N VAL A 398 -16.24 6.07 1.14
CA VAL A 398 -16.00 6.81 -0.11
C VAL A 398 -15.92 8.32 0.14
N VAL A 399 -16.82 8.86 0.97
CA VAL A 399 -16.81 10.29 1.34
C VAL A 399 -15.50 10.65 2.06
N THR A 400 -15.06 9.82 2.98
CA THR A 400 -13.79 10.02 3.70
C THR A 400 -12.59 10.08 2.74
N ILE A 401 -12.49 9.15 1.80
CA ILE A 401 -11.41 9.14 0.81
C ILE A 401 -11.52 10.34 -0.14
N SER A 402 -12.73 10.71 -0.56
CA SER A 402 -12.96 11.87 -1.41
C SER A 402 -12.62 13.19 -0.70
N SER A 403 -12.61 13.22 0.63
CA SER A 403 -12.19 14.39 1.42
C SER A 403 -10.67 14.53 1.58
N GLU A 404 -9.88 13.53 1.19
CA GLU A 404 -8.42 13.53 1.31
C GLU A 404 -7.75 14.75 0.66
N PRO A 405 -8.12 15.20 -0.57
CA PRO A 405 -7.53 16.41 -1.15
C PRO A 405 -7.80 17.69 -0.34
N LEU A 406 -8.96 17.73 0.32
CA LEU A 406 -9.32 18.85 1.21
C LEU A 406 -8.46 18.84 2.47
N LEU A 407 -8.31 17.67 3.09
CA LEU A 407 -7.44 17.47 4.26
C LEU A 407 -5.99 17.85 3.95
N ARG A 408 -5.47 17.43 2.80
CA ARG A 408 -4.13 17.83 2.33
C ARG A 408 -4.00 19.33 2.18
N ARG A 409 -5.00 20.01 1.61
CA ARG A 409 -4.98 21.47 1.50
C ARG A 409 -4.93 22.13 2.88
N MET A 410 -5.69 21.61 3.83
CA MET A 410 -5.70 22.11 5.21
C MET A 410 -4.35 21.89 5.90
N ILE A 411 -3.76 20.72 5.76
CA ILE A 411 -2.44 20.39 6.34
C ILE A 411 -1.34 21.25 5.68
N ASN A 412 -1.36 21.40 4.36
CA ASN A 412 -0.37 22.20 3.63
C ASN A 412 -0.58 23.72 3.80
N ALA A 413 -1.74 24.16 4.29
CA ALA A 413 -1.98 25.57 4.61
C ALA A 413 -1.27 26.03 5.89
N HIS A 414 -0.76 25.12 6.72
CA HIS A 414 0.07 25.47 7.86
C HIS A 414 1.43 25.97 7.37
N LYS A 415 1.90 27.09 7.97
CA LYS A 415 3.22 27.64 7.66
C LYS A 415 4.30 26.58 7.91
N LYS A 416 5.09 26.33 6.88
CA LYS A 416 6.27 25.47 6.98
C LYS A 416 7.47 26.35 7.31
N ASP A 417 8.37 25.83 8.12
CA ASP A 417 9.66 26.45 8.37
C ASP A 417 10.46 26.43 7.05
N PRO A 418 10.95 27.58 6.57
CA PRO A 418 11.69 27.67 5.32
C PRO A 418 13.03 26.90 5.35
N GLU A 419 13.60 26.63 6.53
CA GLU A 419 14.89 25.93 6.67
C GLU A 419 14.73 24.42 6.82
N THR A 420 13.72 23.95 7.53
CA THR A 420 13.53 22.52 7.82
C THR A 420 12.43 21.87 7.00
N GLY A 421 11.53 22.65 6.38
CA GLY A 421 10.37 22.15 5.67
C GLY A 421 9.27 21.53 6.57
N GLU A 422 9.49 21.54 7.89
CA GLU A 422 8.54 21.03 8.88
C GLU A 422 7.46 22.07 9.21
N THR A 423 6.28 21.59 9.58
CA THR A 423 5.20 22.48 10.03
C THR A 423 5.56 23.13 11.35
N ILE A 424 5.57 24.46 11.40
CA ILE A 424 5.82 25.21 12.64
C ILE A 424 4.72 24.85 13.64
N SER A 425 5.06 24.02 14.62
CA SER A 425 4.22 23.82 15.80
C SER A 425 4.17 25.16 16.57
N ARG A 426 2.96 25.69 16.80
CA ARG A 426 2.81 26.79 17.77
C ARG A 426 3.20 26.22 19.15
N SER A 427 4.47 26.38 19.51
CA SER A 427 4.86 26.28 20.90
C SER A 427 4.15 27.39 21.65
N HIS A 428 3.45 27.03 22.70
CA HIS A 428 2.71 27.90 23.59
C HIS A 428 3.50 29.15 23.95
N GLY A 429 2.96 30.34 23.59
CA GLY A 429 3.26 31.58 24.24
C GLY A 429 2.28 31.76 25.39
#